data_26165486730a852e45497b411fb49912
#
_entry.id   26165486730a852e45497b411fb49912
#
_cell.length_a   1.000
_cell.length_b   1.000
_cell.length_c   1.000
_cell.angle_alpha   90.00
_cell.angle_beta   90.00
_cell.angle_gamma   90.00
#
_symmetry.space_group_name_H-M   'P 1'
#
loop_
_entity.id
_entity.type
_entity.pdbx_description
1 polymer ?
#
loop_
_entity_poly.entity_id
_entity_poly.type
_entity_poly.pdbx_seq_one_letter_code
_entity_poly.pdbx_strand_id
1 'polypeptide(L)'
;IALFGRLFYLQIAAGFKYRDAALSVQSRDVITPGLRGAITDSGGMPLAMDRPGLVITVDRSVIDKLPDKGDAVITKVAKLVGKSKSDIWIGTRLCGELPIGERTGCWKGTRFQPIPVTSAATQAQALKVLENADSFPGIDAKQIPVRSYPSLGGETGAHVLGYVGSVTETDLMNPDKKYFRDEVIGKTGLEYQYDQYLRGKPGIKTVIVDRKEAVTEQSQNSSSYPGNNLIT
;
A
#
# COMPACT_ATOMS: atom_id res chain seq x y z
N ILE A 1 -0.40 -29.58 44.01
CA ILE A 1 -1.83 -29.36 43.74
C ILE A 1 -2.05 -27.94 43.20
N ALA A 2 -1.53 -26.85 43.84
CA ALA A 2 -1.76 -25.48 43.39
C ALA A 2 -1.24 -25.21 41.96
N LEU A 3 -0.09 -25.76 41.58
CA LEU A 3 0.45 -25.63 40.24
C LEU A 3 -0.41 -26.34 39.19
N PHE A 4 -0.92 -27.52 39.50
CA PHE A 4 -1.81 -28.25 38.59
C PHE A 4 -3.14 -27.52 38.40
N GLY A 5 -3.72 -26.94 39.47
CA GLY A 5 -4.93 -26.14 39.40
C GLY A 5 -4.73 -24.87 38.53
N ARG A 6 -3.57 -24.21 38.66
CA ARG A 6 -3.25 -23.05 37.84
C ARG A 6 -3.00 -23.42 36.39
N LEU A 7 -2.34 -24.54 36.12
CA LEU A 7 -2.11 -25.03 34.74
C LEU A 7 -3.45 -25.39 34.06
N PHE A 8 -4.33 -26.10 34.79
CA PHE A 8 -5.68 -26.42 34.30
C PHE A 8 -6.47 -25.15 33.96
N TYR A 9 -6.45 -24.15 34.87
CA TYR A 9 -7.13 -22.87 34.63
C TYR A 9 -6.59 -22.17 33.37
N LEU A 10 -5.26 -22.06 33.19
CA LEU A 10 -4.65 -21.40 32.06
C LEU A 10 -4.90 -22.14 30.74
N GLN A 11 -4.92 -23.47 30.75
CA GLN A 11 -5.09 -24.24 29.51
C GLN A 11 -6.55 -24.43 29.12
N ILE A 12 -7.46 -24.60 30.06
CA ILE A 12 -8.86 -24.93 29.78
C ILE A 12 -9.77 -23.71 29.96
N ALA A 13 -9.74 -23.04 31.11
CA ALA A 13 -10.65 -21.94 31.36
C ALA A 13 -10.26 -20.64 30.68
N ALA A 14 -8.96 -20.32 30.66
CA ALA A 14 -8.43 -19.10 30.05
C ALA A 14 -7.78 -19.33 28.68
N GLY A 15 -7.68 -20.58 28.21
CA GLY A 15 -6.98 -20.96 26.98
C GLY A 15 -7.49 -20.24 25.73
N PHE A 16 -8.80 -20.09 25.58
CA PHE A 16 -9.38 -19.36 24.46
C PHE A 16 -8.96 -17.90 24.44
N LYS A 17 -8.98 -17.21 25.60
CA LYS A 17 -8.58 -15.81 25.69
C LYS A 17 -7.11 -15.60 25.31
N TYR A 18 -6.22 -16.47 25.76
CA TYR A 18 -4.79 -16.39 25.42
C TYR A 18 -4.52 -16.76 23.96
N ARG A 19 -5.28 -17.70 23.41
CA ARG A 19 -5.18 -18.05 21.98
C ARG A 19 -5.65 -16.91 21.09
N ASP A 20 -6.78 -16.27 21.39
CA ASP A 20 -7.27 -15.12 20.64
C ASP A 20 -6.31 -13.93 20.75
N ALA A 21 -5.76 -13.67 21.92
CA ALA A 21 -4.72 -12.66 22.10
C ALA A 21 -3.45 -12.97 21.29
N ALA A 22 -3.01 -14.22 21.25
CA ALA A 22 -1.86 -14.64 20.44
C ALA A 22 -2.13 -14.48 18.94
N LEU A 23 -3.30 -14.86 18.45
CA LEU A 23 -3.71 -14.69 17.07
C LEU A 23 -3.79 -13.21 16.67
N SER A 24 -4.32 -12.36 17.55
CA SER A 24 -4.41 -10.91 17.28
C SER A 24 -3.04 -10.23 17.16
N VAL A 25 -2.02 -10.74 17.87
CA VAL A 25 -0.65 -10.22 17.75
C VAL A 25 0.02 -10.69 16.44
N GLN A 26 -0.36 -11.86 15.94
CA GLN A 26 0.19 -12.45 14.72
C GLN A 26 -0.54 -12.03 13.45
N SER A 27 -1.76 -11.51 13.57
CA SER A 27 -2.53 -11.07 12.41
C SER A 27 -2.19 -9.63 11.99
N ARG A 28 -2.14 -9.40 10.68
CA ARG A 28 -1.95 -8.07 10.07
C ARG A 28 -2.95 -7.89 8.95
N ASP A 29 -3.62 -6.75 8.95
CA ASP A 29 -4.53 -6.40 7.88
C ASP A 29 -3.77 -5.69 6.77
N VAL A 30 -3.88 -6.25 5.57
CA VAL A 30 -3.38 -5.67 4.32
C VAL A 30 -4.57 -5.08 3.58
N ILE A 31 -4.50 -3.78 3.35
CA ILE A 31 -5.56 -3.03 2.69
C ILE A 31 -5.36 -3.09 1.18
N THR A 32 -6.40 -3.50 0.45
CA THR A 32 -6.45 -3.42 -1.01
C THR A 32 -7.35 -2.25 -1.38
N PRO A 33 -6.83 -1.14 -1.93
CA PRO A 33 -7.63 0.02 -2.25
C PRO A 33 -8.69 -0.33 -3.31
N GLY A 34 -9.87 0.27 -3.19
CA GLY A 34 -10.90 0.23 -4.22
C GLY A 34 -10.54 1.14 -5.39
N LEU A 35 -11.05 0.83 -6.58
CA LEU A 35 -10.93 1.74 -7.72
C LEU A 35 -11.66 3.05 -7.43
N ARG A 36 -11.04 4.18 -7.75
CA ARG A 36 -11.64 5.50 -7.58
C ARG A 36 -12.57 5.81 -8.75
N GLY A 37 -13.76 6.34 -8.45
CA GLY A 37 -14.73 6.74 -9.47
C GLY A 37 -14.16 7.80 -10.42
N ALA A 38 -14.62 7.81 -11.66
CA ALA A 38 -14.24 8.81 -12.66
C ALA A 38 -14.94 10.15 -12.38
N ILE A 39 -14.28 11.25 -12.75
CA ILE A 39 -14.91 12.57 -12.87
C ILE A 39 -15.03 12.84 -14.37
N THR A 40 -16.24 13.10 -14.85
CA THR A 40 -16.55 13.38 -16.25
C THR A 40 -17.21 14.73 -16.37
N ASP A 41 -17.13 15.32 -17.55
CA ASP A 41 -17.97 16.47 -17.91
C ASP A 41 -19.40 16.02 -18.22
N SER A 42 -20.27 16.99 -18.50
CA SER A 42 -21.68 16.73 -18.89
C SER A 42 -21.85 15.95 -20.20
N GLY A 43 -20.82 15.92 -21.04
CA GLY A 43 -20.76 15.14 -22.28
C GLY A 43 -20.19 13.71 -22.07
N GLY A 44 -19.80 13.36 -20.84
CA GLY A 44 -19.22 12.05 -20.51
C GLY A 44 -17.72 11.94 -20.80
N MET A 45 -17.05 13.04 -21.18
CA MET A 45 -15.61 13.04 -21.39
C MET A 45 -14.87 12.96 -20.04
N PRO A 46 -13.90 12.04 -19.87
CA PRO A 46 -13.22 11.86 -18.61
C PRO A 46 -12.26 13.03 -18.32
N LEU A 47 -12.50 13.73 -17.22
CA LEU A 47 -11.63 14.77 -16.65
C LEU A 47 -10.60 14.17 -15.70
N ALA A 48 -11.01 13.19 -14.91
CA ALA A 48 -10.13 12.39 -14.06
C ALA A 48 -10.61 10.94 -14.03
N MET A 49 -9.70 9.99 -14.22
CA MET A 49 -10.00 8.56 -14.22
C MET A 49 -8.81 7.74 -13.79
N ASP A 50 -9.07 6.54 -13.27
CA ASP A 50 -8.01 5.58 -13.01
C ASP A 50 -7.63 4.86 -14.31
N ARG A 51 -6.32 4.78 -14.55
CA ARG A 51 -5.75 3.99 -15.65
C ARG A 51 -4.85 2.89 -15.09
N PRO A 52 -4.83 1.72 -15.74
CA PRO A 52 -3.87 0.70 -15.35
C PRO A 52 -2.44 1.21 -15.58
N GLY A 53 -1.67 1.30 -14.49
CA GLY A 53 -0.26 1.66 -14.51
C GLY A 53 0.60 0.47 -14.12
N LEU A 54 1.74 0.28 -14.78
CA LEU A 54 2.74 -0.70 -14.35
C LEU A 54 3.61 -0.06 -13.28
N VAL A 55 3.76 -0.76 -12.16
CA VAL A 55 4.66 -0.35 -11.08
C VAL A 55 5.58 -1.50 -10.72
N ILE A 56 6.81 -1.15 -10.38
CA ILE A 56 7.77 -2.09 -9.79
C ILE A 56 7.63 -1.96 -8.28
N THR A 57 7.43 -3.08 -7.61
CA THR A 57 7.25 -3.16 -6.16
C THR A 57 8.35 -3.96 -5.51
N VAL A 58 8.64 -3.61 -4.26
CA VAL A 58 9.60 -4.28 -3.38
C VAL A 58 8.85 -4.97 -2.26
N ASP A 59 9.09 -6.26 -2.08
CA ASP A 59 8.63 -7.02 -0.93
C ASP A 59 9.75 -7.05 0.13
N ARG A 60 9.56 -6.25 1.18
CA ARG A 60 10.50 -6.16 2.29
C ARG A 60 10.66 -7.48 3.05
N SER A 61 9.62 -8.29 3.14
CA SER A 61 9.66 -9.56 3.83
C SER A 61 10.62 -10.57 3.19
N VAL A 62 10.86 -10.42 1.89
CA VAL A 62 11.83 -11.20 1.12
C VAL A 62 13.23 -10.57 1.16
N ILE A 63 13.31 -9.27 0.88
CA ILE A 63 14.59 -8.54 0.78
C ILE A 63 15.36 -8.57 2.10
N ASP A 64 14.69 -8.37 3.22
CA ASP A 64 15.33 -8.33 4.55
C ASP A 64 15.94 -9.69 4.96
N LYS A 65 15.54 -10.79 4.30
CA LYS A 65 16.10 -12.14 4.52
C LYS A 65 17.34 -12.44 3.67
N LEU A 66 17.63 -11.60 2.67
CA LEU A 66 18.82 -11.78 1.85
C LEU A 66 20.10 -11.53 2.66
N PRO A 67 21.22 -12.21 2.34
CA PRO A 67 22.47 -12.07 3.09
C PRO A 67 22.99 -10.63 3.16
N ASP A 68 22.78 -9.85 2.09
CA ASP A 68 23.16 -8.45 1.96
C ASP A 68 22.03 -7.48 2.29
N LYS A 69 20.91 -7.98 2.89
CA LYS A 69 19.69 -7.24 3.16
C LYS A 69 19.14 -6.52 1.92
N GLY A 70 19.38 -7.09 0.74
CA GLY A 70 18.86 -6.61 -0.54
C GLY A 70 19.67 -5.50 -1.20
N ASP A 71 20.87 -5.21 -0.73
CA ASP A 71 21.71 -4.14 -1.28
C ASP A 71 21.97 -4.31 -2.79
N ALA A 72 22.34 -5.51 -3.21
CA ALA A 72 22.59 -5.82 -4.63
C ALA A 72 21.31 -5.69 -5.48
N VAL A 73 20.17 -6.18 -4.94
CA VAL A 73 18.89 -6.13 -5.63
C VAL A 73 18.41 -4.69 -5.79
N ILE A 74 18.45 -3.89 -4.73
CA ILE A 74 18.10 -2.46 -4.77
C ILE A 74 18.98 -1.70 -5.75
N THR A 75 20.28 -2.03 -5.82
CA THR A 75 21.19 -1.42 -6.79
C THR A 75 20.79 -1.75 -8.24
N LYS A 76 20.37 -2.99 -8.52
CA LYS A 76 19.86 -3.38 -9.85
C LYS A 76 18.56 -2.66 -10.18
N VAL A 77 17.62 -2.58 -9.23
CA VAL A 77 16.34 -1.87 -9.40
C VAL A 77 16.59 -0.38 -9.66
N ALA A 78 17.50 0.26 -8.92
CA ALA A 78 17.87 1.66 -9.11
C ALA A 78 18.32 1.96 -10.55
N LYS A 79 19.21 1.11 -11.08
CA LYS A 79 19.65 1.20 -12.47
C LYS A 79 18.50 0.98 -13.47
N LEU A 80 17.60 0.04 -13.17
CA LEU A 80 16.47 -0.30 -14.05
C LEU A 80 15.46 0.84 -14.16
N VAL A 81 15.14 1.48 -13.04
CA VAL A 81 14.12 2.56 -12.99
C VAL A 81 14.71 3.96 -13.16
N GLY A 82 16.05 4.09 -13.23
CA GLY A 82 16.71 5.38 -13.39
C GLY A 82 16.63 6.29 -12.16
N LYS A 83 16.51 5.72 -10.96
CA LYS A 83 16.49 6.44 -9.68
C LYS A 83 17.80 6.24 -8.91
N SER A 84 18.08 7.13 -7.96
CA SER A 84 19.20 6.92 -7.06
C SER A 84 18.96 5.72 -6.15
N LYS A 85 20.01 5.00 -5.79
CA LYS A 85 19.93 3.87 -4.85
C LYS A 85 19.44 4.35 -3.48
N SER A 86 19.89 5.52 -3.02
CA SER A 86 19.50 6.11 -1.75
C SER A 86 18.01 6.41 -1.69
N ASP A 87 17.43 6.96 -2.76
CA ASP A 87 16.00 7.26 -2.78
C ASP A 87 15.14 6.01 -2.70
N ILE A 88 15.53 4.95 -3.43
CA ILE A 88 14.81 3.68 -3.35
C ILE A 88 14.99 3.06 -1.96
N TRP A 89 16.20 3.10 -1.41
CA TRP A 89 16.48 2.55 -0.10
C TRP A 89 15.64 3.23 0.99
N ILE A 90 15.60 4.57 1.00
CA ILE A 90 14.78 5.34 1.94
C ILE A 90 13.30 5.09 1.68
N GLY A 91 12.85 5.12 0.42
CA GLY A 91 11.46 4.91 0.02
C GLY A 91 10.89 3.54 0.37
N THR A 92 11.77 2.54 0.51
CA THR A 92 11.37 1.19 0.92
C THR A 92 11.52 0.93 2.42
N ARG A 93 12.08 1.86 3.21
CA ARG A 93 12.15 1.78 4.67
C ARG A 93 10.89 2.30 5.33
N LEU A 94 10.47 1.62 6.40
CA LEU A 94 9.36 2.13 7.21
C LEU A 94 9.77 3.43 7.92
N CYS A 95 8.87 4.41 7.95
CA CYS A 95 9.17 5.68 8.62
C CYS A 95 9.48 5.50 10.11
N GLY A 96 8.93 4.47 10.75
CA GLY A 96 9.25 4.12 12.14
C GLY A 96 10.65 3.56 12.36
N GLU A 97 11.31 3.05 11.31
CA GLU A 97 12.66 2.48 11.37
C GLU A 97 13.77 3.53 11.19
N LEU A 98 13.42 4.73 10.71
CA LEU A 98 14.36 5.79 10.40
C LEU A 98 14.43 6.85 11.51
N PRO A 99 15.60 7.47 11.73
CA PRO A 99 15.74 8.65 12.58
C PRO A 99 14.81 9.78 12.13
N ILE A 100 14.37 10.64 13.05
CA ILE A 100 13.38 11.69 12.76
C ILE A 100 13.82 12.62 11.61
N GLY A 101 15.11 12.89 11.47
CA GLY A 101 15.67 13.75 10.41
C GLY A 101 15.70 13.11 9.01
N GLU A 102 15.58 11.78 8.92
CA GLU A 102 15.68 11.00 7.66
C GLU A 102 14.34 10.45 7.16
N ARG A 103 13.23 10.84 7.79
CA ARG A 103 11.89 10.33 7.47
C ARG A 103 11.26 10.91 6.20
N THR A 104 12.00 11.68 5.42
CA THR A 104 11.48 12.24 4.17
C THR A 104 11.50 11.18 3.07
N GLY A 105 10.31 10.89 2.52
CA GLY A 105 10.16 9.90 1.42
C GLY A 105 10.10 8.44 1.87
N CYS A 106 10.10 8.15 3.18
CA CYS A 106 9.97 6.79 3.71
C CYS A 106 8.57 6.20 3.50
N TRP A 107 8.46 4.86 3.59
CA TRP A 107 7.18 4.15 3.48
C TRP A 107 6.35 4.30 4.75
N LYS A 108 5.10 4.75 4.60
CA LYS A 108 4.16 4.96 5.71
C LYS A 108 3.23 3.76 5.96
N GLY A 109 3.17 2.83 5.02
CA GLY A 109 2.37 1.62 5.12
C GLY A 109 3.03 0.52 5.94
N THR A 110 2.54 -0.71 5.78
CA THR A 110 3.08 -1.88 6.48
C THR A 110 4.21 -2.55 5.68
N ARG A 111 5.06 -3.34 6.35
CA ARG A 111 6.13 -4.10 5.69
C ARG A 111 5.61 -5.31 4.88
N PHE A 112 4.37 -5.72 5.10
CA PHE A 112 3.74 -6.85 4.42
C PHE A 112 3.07 -6.45 3.09
N GLN A 113 3.03 -5.16 2.81
CA GLN A 113 2.56 -4.66 1.53
C GLN A 113 3.72 -4.49 0.57
N PRO A 114 3.52 -4.85 -0.72
CA PRO A 114 4.49 -4.53 -1.75
C PRO A 114 4.65 -3.00 -1.87
N ILE A 115 5.87 -2.52 -1.68
CA ILE A 115 6.19 -1.08 -1.68
C ILE A 115 6.49 -0.63 -3.11
N PRO A 116 5.75 0.32 -3.70
CA PRO A 116 6.02 0.80 -5.04
C PRO A 116 7.29 1.66 -5.06
N VAL A 117 8.25 1.32 -5.90
CA VAL A 117 9.48 2.09 -6.12
C VAL A 117 9.38 3.05 -7.30
N THR A 118 8.40 2.84 -8.18
CA THR A 118 8.09 3.76 -9.28
C THR A 118 6.58 3.91 -9.43
N SER A 119 6.14 5.13 -9.77
CA SER A 119 4.73 5.41 -10.05
C SER A 119 4.31 5.02 -11.47
N ALA A 120 5.27 4.89 -12.39
CA ALA A 120 5.04 4.48 -13.76
C ALA A 120 6.28 3.75 -14.29
N ALA A 121 6.20 2.44 -14.39
CA ALA A 121 7.21 1.63 -15.05
C ALA A 121 6.86 1.49 -16.55
N THR A 122 7.87 1.45 -17.39
CA THR A 122 7.68 1.09 -18.79
C THR A 122 7.43 -0.41 -18.90
N GLN A 123 6.78 -0.84 -19.99
CA GLN A 123 6.56 -2.26 -20.25
C GLN A 123 7.88 -3.05 -20.30
N ALA A 124 8.93 -2.45 -20.88
CA ALA A 124 10.26 -3.08 -20.95
C ALA A 124 10.88 -3.28 -19.55
N GLN A 125 10.70 -2.30 -18.64
CA GLN A 125 11.17 -2.43 -17.24
C GLN A 125 10.41 -3.51 -16.49
N ALA A 126 9.09 -3.54 -16.62
CA ALA A 126 8.25 -4.55 -15.98
C ALA A 126 8.58 -5.96 -16.50
N LEU A 127 8.69 -6.13 -17.82
CA LEU A 127 9.03 -7.41 -18.43
C LEU A 127 10.40 -7.91 -17.98
N LYS A 128 11.40 -7.02 -17.90
CA LYS A 128 12.75 -7.37 -17.45
C LYS A 128 12.77 -7.91 -16.01
N VAL A 129 11.91 -7.38 -15.13
CA VAL A 129 11.76 -7.91 -13.76
C VAL A 129 11.10 -9.28 -13.78
N LEU A 130 10.00 -9.44 -14.52
CA LEU A 130 9.22 -10.68 -14.56
C LEU A 130 9.98 -11.84 -15.22
N GLU A 131 10.74 -11.56 -16.29
CA GLU A 131 11.54 -12.58 -16.99
C GLU A 131 12.79 -13.00 -16.21
N ASN A 132 13.28 -12.19 -15.31
CA ASN A 132 14.51 -12.45 -14.57
C ASN A 132 14.26 -12.48 -13.05
N ALA A 133 13.17 -13.14 -12.60
CA ALA A 133 12.78 -13.19 -11.20
C ALA A 133 13.92 -13.67 -10.27
N ASP A 134 14.74 -14.61 -10.71
CA ASP A 134 15.90 -15.11 -9.96
C ASP A 134 16.96 -14.02 -9.70
N SER A 135 17.07 -13.04 -10.60
CA SER A 135 18.00 -11.90 -10.48
C SER A 135 17.41 -10.76 -9.64
N PHE A 136 16.10 -10.77 -9.41
CA PHE A 136 15.34 -9.76 -8.71
C PHE A 136 14.51 -10.34 -7.55
N PRO A 137 15.11 -11.10 -6.61
CA PRO A 137 14.36 -11.68 -5.50
C PRO A 137 13.66 -10.58 -4.68
N GLY A 138 12.36 -10.78 -4.41
CA GLY A 138 11.54 -9.81 -3.68
C GLY A 138 11.15 -8.56 -4.46
N ILE A 139 11.39 -8.54 -5.78
CA ILE A 139 10.92 -7.49 -6.69
C ILE A 139 9.85 -8.09 -7.59
N ASP A 140 8.77 -7.33 -7.78
CA ASP A 140 7.67 -7.75 -8.64
C ASP A 140 7.19 -6.57 -9.49
N ALA A 141 6.59 -6.85 -10.63
CA ALA A 141 5.97 -5.85 -11.48
C ALA A 141 4.46 -6.09 -11.48
N LYS A 142 3.72 -5.11 -10.99
CA LYS A 142 2.25 -5.20 -10.85
C LYS A 142 1.55 -4.11 -11.61
N GLN A 143 0.34 -4.43 -12.04
CA GLN A 143 -0.58 -3.44 -12.56
C GLN A 143 -1.42 -2.90 -11.39
N ILE A 144 -1.35 -1.59 -11.18
CA ILE A 144 -2.16 -0.89 -10.19
C ILE A 144 -2.92 0.26 -10.85
N PRO A 145 -4.08 0.66 -10.31
CA PRO A 145 -4.76 1.86 -10.78
C PRO A 145 -3.93 3.10 -10.44
N VAL A 146 -3.68 3.92 -11.46
CA VAL A 146 -2.99 5.22 -11.33
C VAL A 146 -3.95 6.31 -11.79
N ARG A 147 -4.17 7.32 -10.94
CA ARG A 147 -5.02 8.45 -11.27
C ARG A 147 -4.44 9.25 -12.41
N SER A 148 -5.26 9.51 -13.43
CA SER A 148 -4.89 10.24 -14.65
C SER A 148 -5.90 11.35 -14.91
N TYR A 149 -5.41 12.47 -15.44
CA TYR A 149 -6.20 13.67 -15.77
C TYR A 149 -6.05 13.98 -17.29
N PRO A 150 -6.72 13.22 -18.17
CA PRO A 150 -6.42 13.20 -19.60
C PRO A 150 -6.86 14.45 -20.36
N SER A 151 -7.91 15.14 -19.90
CA SER A 151 -8.59 16.17 -20.73
C SER A 151 -8.00 17.57 -20.59
N LEU A 152 -7.09 17.80 -19.65
CA LEU A 152 -6.71 19.16 -19.27
C LEU A 152 -5.25 19.54 -19.60
N GLY A 153 -4.59 18.79 -20.47
CA GLY A 153 -3.23 19.12 -20.89
C GLY A 153 -2.22 19.22 -19.74
N GLY A 154 -2.52 18.56 -18.63
CA GLY A 154 -1.63 18.45 -17.45
C GLY A 154 -1.73 19.57 -16.43
N GLU A 155 -1.99 20.82 -16.82
CA GLU A 155 -1.93 21.97 -15.90
C GLU A 155 -3.23 22.75 -15.79
N THR A 156 -4.02 22.80 -16.86
CA THR A 156 -5.28 23.54 -16.91
C THR A 156 -6.36 22.80 -16.14
N GLY A 157 -6.94 23.42 -15.10
CA GLY A 157 -8.01 22.83 -14.30
C GLY A 157 -7.57 22.08 -13.04
N ALA A 158 -6.26 21.98 -12.78
CA ALA A 158 -5.73 21.38 -11.55
C ALA A 158 -6.28 22.04 -10.27
N HIS A 159 -6.58 23.32 -10.33
CA HIS A 159 -7.18 24.06 -9.21
C HIS A 159 -8.64 23.66 -8.94
N VAL A 160 -9.40 23.29 -9.99
CA VAL A 160 -10.79 22.85 -9.87
C VAL A 160 -10.87 21.38 -9.53
N LEU A 161 -10.22 20.53 -10.34
CA LEU A 161 -10.24 19.08 -10.12
C LEU A 161 -9.47 18.69 -8.87
N GLY A 162 -8.37 19.36 -8.61
CA GLY A 162 -7.45 18.99 -7.56
C GLY A 162 -6.56 17.80 -7.92
N TYR A 163 -6.03 17.15 -6.91
CA TYR A 163 -5.18 15.98 -7.05
C TYR A 163 -5.39 15.00 -5.90
N VAL A 164 -4.94 13.77 -6.11
CA VAL A 164 -4.94 12.72 -5.11
C VAL A 164 -3.53 12.53 -4.52
N GLY A 165 -3.47 12.07 -3.28
CA GLY A 165 -2.20 11.81 -2.60
C GLY A 165 -2.37 10.84 -1.45
N SER A 166 -1.27 10.31 -0.93
CA SER A 166 -1.28 9.40 0.20
C SER A 166 -1.81 10.06 1.47
N VAL A 167 -2.46 9.28 2.30
CA VAL A 167 -2.94 9.70 3.62
C VAL A 167 -1.77 10.15 4.50
N THR A 168 -1.94 11.28 5.19
CA THR A 168 -0.99 11.81 6.17
C THR A 168 -1.48 11.57 7.59
N GLU A 169 -0.59 11.75 8.59
CA GLU A 169 -0.99 11.63 10.00
C GLU A 169 -2.12 12.61 10.37
N THR A 170 -2.12 13.81 9.78
CA THR A 170 -3.19 14.79 9.98
C THR A 170 -4.53 14.34 9.40
N ASP A 171 -4.52 13.63 8.26
CA ASP A 171 -5.74 13.07 7.67
C ASP A 171 -6.31 11.95 8.56
N LEU A 172 -5.46 11.12 9.17
CA LEU A 172 -5.87 10.05 10.08
C LEU A 172 -6.51 10.57 11.38
N MET A 173 -6.13 11.77 11.82
CA MET A 173 -6.68 12.39 13.01
C MET A 173 -8.05 13.05 12.77
N ASN A 174 -8.52 13.12 11.52
CA ASN A 174 -9.81 13.70 11.20
C ASN A 174 -10.95 12.76 11.62
N PRO A 175 -11.79 13.12 12.61
CA PRO A 175 -12.83 12.24 13.12
C PRO A 175 -13.98 12.01 12.13
N ASP A 176 -14.17 12.92 11.19
CA ASP A 176 -15.27 12.87 10.21
C ASP A 176 -14.96 11.96 9.02
N LYS A 177 -13.68 11.63 8.82
CA LYS A 177 -13.21 10.85 7.68
C LYS A 177 -12.38 9.66 8.16
N LYS A 178 -12.93 8.46 8.02
CA LYS A 178 -12.22 7.22 8.35
C LYS A 178 -11.31 6.83 7.19
N TYR A 179 -10.01 7.08 7.34
CA TYR A 179 -8.99 6.70 6.37
C TYR A 179 -8.11 5.57 6.90
N PHE A 180 -7.62 4.74 6.00
CA PHE A 180 -6.54 3.80 6.30
C PHE A 180 -5.19 4.39 5.86
N ARG A 181 -4.09 3.99 6.54
CA ARG A 181 -2.74 4.54 6.28
C ARG A 181 -2.27 4.41 4.84
N ASP A 182 -2.76 3.38 4.16
CA ASP A 182 -2.29 2.98 2.82
C ASP A 182 -3.22 3.46 1.70
N GLU A 183 -4.19 4.31 2.01
CA GLU A 183 -5.12 4.83 1.03
C GLU A 183 -4.56 6.05 0.30
N VAL A 184 -5.08 6.24 -0.92
CA VAL A 184 -4.92 7.46 -1.71
C VAL A 184 -6.22 8.23 -1.63
N ILE A 185 -6.15 9.49 -1.21
CA ILE A 185 -7.30 10.36 -0.97
C ILE A 185 -7.19 11.64 -1.79
N GLY A 186 -8.32 12.30 -2.01
CA GLY A 186 -8.36 13.64 -2.60
C GLY A 186 -7.75 14.68 -1.65
N LYS A 187 -6.81 15.49 -2.13
CA LYS A 187 -6.11 16.50 -1.35
C LYS A 187 -6.66 17.90 -1.55
N THR A 188 -7.11 18.21 -2.72
CA THR A 188 -7.66 19.53 -3.10
C THR A 188 -8.79 19.40 -4.12
N GLY A 189 -9.51 20.47 -4.39
CA GLY A 189 -10.52 20.59 -5.44
C GLY A 189 -11.69 19.62 -5.31
N LEU A 190 -12.25 19.21 -6.44
CA LEU A 190 -13.35 18.26 -6.51
C LEU A 190 -12.95 16.87 -5.96
N GLU A 191 -11.70 16.48 -6.18
CA GLU A 191 -11.15 15.24 -5.62
C GLU A 191 -11.25 15.21 -4.09
N TYR A 192 -10.99 16.32 -3.40
CA TYR A 192 -11.14 16.42 -1.94
C TYR A 192 -12.59 16.55 -1.50
N GLN A 193 -13.37 17.42 -2.17
CA GLN A 193 -14.74 17.72 -1.79
C GLN A 193 -15.63 16.48 -1.88
N TYR A 194 -15.43 15.68 -2.94
CA TYR A 194 -16.21 14.46 -3.20
C TYR A 194 -15.44 13.18 -2.91
N ASP A 195 -14.38 13.25 -2.08
CA ASP A 195 -13.51 12.11 -1.80
C ASP A 195 -14.29 10.89 -1.30
N GLN A 196 -15.22 11.06 -0.37
CA GLN A 196 -16.01 9.95 0.17
C GLN A 196 -16.91 9.27 -0.87
N TYR A 197 -17.31 10.02 -1.88
CA TYR A 197 -18.16 9.54 -2.98
C TYR A 197 -17.33 8.86 -4.07
N LEU A 198 -16.22 9.48 -4.44
CA LEU A 198 -15.30 9.00 -5.46
C LEU A 198 -14.47 7.82 -4.99
N ARG A 199 -14.06 7.81 -3.72
CA ARG A 199 -13.22 6.78 -3.15
C ARG A 199 -13.98 5.47 -3.04
N GLY A 200 -13.43 4.40 -3.62
CA GLY A 200 -13.96 3.06 -3.45
C GLY A 200 -13.88 2.57 -2.00
N LYS A 201 -14.55 1.50 -1.71
CA LYS A 201 -14.40 0.81 -0.42
C LYS A 201 -13.22 -0.14 -0.51
N PRO A 202 -12.24 -0.03 0.39
CA PRO A 202 -11.08 -0.93 0.38
C PRO A 202 -11.49 -2.35 0.76
N GLY A 203 -10.81 -3.32 0.17
CA GLY A 203 -10.83 -4.70 0.60
C GLY A 203 -9.85 -4.90 1.75
N ILE A 204 -10.18 -5.78 2.68
CA ILE A 204 -9.31 -6.14 3.80
C ILE A 204 -8.92 -7.61 3.66
N LYS A 205 -7.61 -7.85 3.67
CA LYS A 205 -7.00 -9.17 3.65
C LYS A 205 -6.17 -9.34 4.90
N THR A 206 -6.56 -10.23 5.79
CA THR A 206 -5.77 -10.53 6.98
C THR A 206 -4.72 -11.57 6.64
N VAL A 207 -3.47 -11.28 6.95
CA VAL A 207 -2.34 -12.19 6.87
C VAL A 207 -1.89 -12.59 8.26
N ILE A 208 -1.66 -13.87 8.48
CA ILE A 208 -1.10 -14.40 9.72
C ILE A 208 0.41 -14.59 9.50
N VAL A 209 1.20 -14.02 10.39
CA VAL A 209 2.65 -14.05 10.33
C VAL A 209 3.22 -14.85 11.50
N ASP A 210 4.31 -15.58 11.24
CA ASP A 210 5.05 -16.28 12.27
C ASP A 210 6.01 -15.35 13.03
N ARG A 211 6.77 -15.89 13.97
CA ARG A 211 7.80 -15.15 14.73
C ARG A 211 8.92 -14.58 13.85
N LYS A 212 9.11 -15.13 12.64
CA LYS A 212 10.06 -14.66 11.65
C LYS A 212 9.45 -13.72 10.63
N GLU A 213 8.21 -13.27 10.88
CA GLU A 213 7.44 -12.42 9.99
C GLU A 213 7.20 -13.04 8.60
N ALA A 214 7.22 -14.38 8.51
CA ALA A 214 6.79 -15.07 7.30
C ALA A 214 5.27 -15.24 7.31
N VAL A 215 4.64 -14.96 6.17
CA VAL A 215 3.18 -15.16 6.00
C VAL A 215 2.91 -16.66 5.97
N THR A 216 2.17 -17.15 6.95
CA THR A 216 1.80 -18.57 7.09
C THR A 216 0.40 -18.84 6.57
N GLU A 217 -0.51 -17.88 6.72
CA GLU A 217 -1.90 -18.02 6.30
C GLU A 217 -2.43 -16.69 5.80
N GLN A 218 -3.35 -16.72 4.85
CA GLN A 218 -4.02 -15.55 4.30
C GLN A 218 -5.52 -15.80 4.28
N SER A 219 -6.29 -14.84 4.81
CA SER A 219 -7.74 -14.83 4.75
C SER A 219 -8.22 -13.51 4.15
N GLN A 220 -9.13 -13.57 3.19
CA GLN A 220 -9.75 -12.37 2.63
C GLN A 220 -11.05 -12.08 3.38
N ASN A 221 -11.07 -11.01 4.18
CA ASN A 221 -12.21 -10.64 4.99
C ASN A 221 -13.26 -9.85 4.20
N SER A 222 -12.82 -9.01 3.26
CA SER A 222 -13.71 -8.27 2.36
C SER A 222 -13.07 -7.99 1.02
N SER A 223 -13.90 -7.97 -0.03
CA SER A 223 -13.49 -7.51 -1.36
C SER A 223 -13.50 -5.99 -1.43
N SER A 224 -12.67 -5.41 -2.31
CA SER A 224 -12.74 -3.99 -2.63
C SER A 224 -13.90 -3.70 -3.57
N TYR A 225 -14.51 -2.54 -3.42
CA TYR A 225 -15.58 -2.04 -4.29
C TYR A 225 -15.17 -0.71 -4.91
N PRO A 226 -15.51 -0.47 -6.19
CA PRO A 226 -15.22 0.81 -6.83
C PRO A 226 -16.05 1.96 -6.22
N GLY A 227 -15.52 3.16 -6.31
CA GLY A 227 -16.25 4.39 -5.99
C GLY A 227 -17.24 4.77 -7.09
N ASN A 228 -18.06 5.78 -6.79
CA ASN A 228 -19.06 6.28 -7.73
C ASN A 228 -18.44 7.32 -8.67
N ASN A 229 -18.97 7.40 -9.89
CA ASN A 229 -18.56 8.42 -10.84
C ASN A 229 -19.26 9.77 -10.55
N LEU A 230 -18.54 10.86 -10.75
CA LEU A 230 -19.03 12.22 -10.61
C LEU A 230 -19.14 12.86 -12.00
N ILE A 231 -20.28 13.48 -12.29
CA ILE A 231 -20.52 14.26 -13.51
C ILE A 231 -20.57 15.73 -13.10
N THR A 232 -19.78 16.58 -13.78
CA THR A 232 -19.69 18.02 -13.48
C THR A 232 -20.13 18.88 -14.64
#